data_bf29102a7eeda9eeb9581f09285cca34
#
_entry.id   bf29102a7eeda9eeb9581f09285cca34
#
_cell.length_a   1.000
_cell.length_b   1.000
_cell.length_c   1.000
_cell.angle_alpha   90.00
_cell.angle_beta   90.00
_cell.angle_gamma   90.00
#
_symmetry.space_group_name_H-M   'P 1'
#
loop_
_entity.id
_entity.type
_entity.pdbx_description
1 polymer ?
#
loop_
_entity_poly.entity_id
_entity_poly.type
_entity_poly.pdbx_seq_one_letter_code
_entity_poly.pdbx_strand_id
1 'polypeptide(L)' 'IGIMKSGKLLAVGTVEELNALAGTNDFETAFVSIVKEDTVV' A
#
# COMPACT_ATOMS: atom_id res chain seq x y z
N ILE A 1 9.92 3.83 0.82
CA ILE A 1 8.56 4.33 1.05
C ILE A 1 7.86 3.44 2.07
N GLY A 2 7.21 4.09 2.99
CA GLY A 2 6.39 3.39 3.97
C GLY A 2 4.97 3.92 3.94
N ILE A 3 4.02 3.02 4.00
CA ILE A 3 2.61 3.39 4.03
C ILE A 3 2.09 3.16 5.44
N MET A 4 1.60 4.22 6.06
CA MET A 4 1.11 4.16 7.43
C MET A 4 -0.35 4.61 7.49
N LYS A 5 -1.05 4.08 8.46
CA LYS A 5 -2.42 4.47 8.71
C LYS A 5 -2.71 4.31 10.19
N SER A 6 -3.18 5.39 10.81
CA SER A 6 -3.54 5.39 12.24
C SER A 6 -2.36 4.95 13.11
N GLY A 7 -1.16 5.39 12.77
CA GLY A 7 0.03 5.03 13.53
C GLY A 7 0.53 3.63 13.30
N LYS A 8 -0.02 2.95 12.33
CA LYS A 8 0.34 1.56 12.02
C LYS A 8 1.02 1.50 10.67
N LEU A 9 2.13 0.79 10.60
CA LEU A 9 2.84 0.62 9.34
C LEU A 9 2.21 -0.53 8.55
N LEU A 10 1.66 -0.21 7.38
CA LEU A 10 0.97 -1.21 6.58
C LEU A 10 1.89 -1.89 5.60
N ALA A 11 2.81 -1.14 4.99
CA ALA A 11 3.71 -1.68 4.00
C ALA A 11 4.94 -0.82 3.91
N VAL A 12 6.07 -1.41 3.57
CA VAL A 12 7.32 -0.69 3.41
C VAL A 12 8.11 -1.32 2.27
N GLY A 13 8.75 -0.48 1.48
CA GLY A 13 9.53 -0.96 0.35
C GLY A 13 9.64 0.11 -0.71
N THR A 14 10.16 -0.26 -1.86
CA THR A 14 10.24 0.65 -3.00
C THR A 14 8.87 0.72 -3.68
N VAL A 15 8.73 1.72 -4.56
CA VAL A 15 7.50 1.84 -5.34
C VAL A 15 7.22 0.55 -6.11
N GLU A 16 8.28 -0.02 -6.70
CA GLU A 16 8.12 -1.25 -7.46
C GLU A 16 7.67 -2.40 -6.59
N GLU A 17 8.21 -2.46 -5.38
CA GLU A 17 7.84 -3.52 -4.46
C GLU A 17 6.38 -3.38 -4.01
N LEU A 18 5.96 -2.17 -3.74
CA LEU A 18 4.58 -1.93 -3.33
C LEU A 18 3.61 -2.19 -4.47
N ASN A 19 4.00 -1.83 -5.69
CA ASN A 19 3.18 -2.11 -6.85
C ASN A 19 3.00 -3.63 -7.04
N ALA A 20 4.07 -4.37 -6.87
CA ALA A 20 4.01 -5.82 -6.98
C ALA A 20 3.12 -6.42 -5.90
N LEU A 21 3.20 -5.86 -4.71
CA LEU A 21 2.38 -6.34 -3.60
C LEU A 21 0.89 -6.14 -3.90
N ALA A 22 0.55 -5.03 -4.52
CA ALA A 22 -0.85 -4.73 -4.84
C ALA A 22 -1.27 -5.29 -6.19
N GLY A 23 -0.33 -5.81 -6.97
CA GLY A 23 -0.67 -6.40 -8.26
C GLY A 23 -0.99 -5.38 -9.33
N THR A 24 -0.34 -4.21 -9.29
CA THR A 24 -0.61 -3.14 -10.24
C THR A 24 0.69 -2.46 -10.63
N ASN A 25 0.68 -1.76 -11.76
CA ASN A 25 1.81 -0.96 -12.20
C ASN A 25 1.67 0.50 -11.83
N ASP A 26 0.55 0.87 -11.20
CA ASP A 26 0.26 2.24 -10.85
C ASP A 26 0.33 2.40 -9.35
N PHE A 27 1.27 3.24 -8.89
CA PHE A 27 1.48 3.41 -7.46
C PHE A 27 0.24 3.98 -6.77
N GLU A 28 -0.48 4.88 -7.42
CA GLU A 28 -1.69 5.42 -6.80
C GLU A 28 -2.68 4.30 -6.52
N THR A 29 -2.85 3.41 -7.47
CA THR A 29 -3.74 2.28 -7.29
C THR A 29 -3.20 1.36 -6.20
N ALA A 30 -1.89 1.14 -6.17
CA ALA A 30 -1.28 0.31 -5.14
C ALA A 30 -1.49 0.91 -3.76
N PHE A 31 -1.29 2.22 -3.64
CA PHE A 31 -1.45 2.90 -2.36
C PHE A 31 -2.88 2.77 -1.85
N VAL A 32 -3.83 3.06 -2.70
CA VAL A 32 -5.25 2.96 -2.33
C VAL A 32 -5.62 1.53 -1.96
N SER A 33 -5.10 0.58 -2.71
CA SER A 33 -5.40 -0.83 -2.47
C SER A 33 -4.89 -1.27 -1.10
N ILE A 34 -3.65 -0.87 -0.77
CA ILE A 34 -3.05 -1.26 0.51
C ILE A 34 -3.80 -0.63 1.68
N VAL A 35 -4.10 0.66 1.57
CA VAL A 35 -4.82 1.36 2.62
C VAL A 35 -6.23 0.81 2.77
N LYS A 36 -6.85 0.48 1.66
CA LYS A 36 -8.22 0.01 1.65
C LYS A 36 -8.33 -1.38 2.30
N GLU A 37 -7.34 -2.22 2.10
CA GLU A 37 -7.37 -3.55 2.69
C GLU A 37 -7.36 -3.48 4.21
N ASP A 38 -6.69 -2.47 4.77
CA ASP A 38 -6.64 -2.32 6.20
C ASP A 38 -7.96 -1.79 6.76
N THR A 39 -8.75 -1.18 5.92
CA THR A 39 -10.03 -0.60 6.33
C THR A 39 -11.13 -1.64 6.12
N VAL A 40 -11.10 -2.65 6.91
CA VAL A 40 -12.13 -3.67 6.84
C VAL A 40 -13.31 -3.23 7.70
N VAL A 41 -14.43 -3.21 7.08
CA VAL A 41 -15.63 -2.77 7.76
C VAL A 41 -16.55 -3.93 8.01
#